data_f0af9d90dcb4edd1c76f5d6b167f2470
#
_entry.id   f0af9d90dcb4edd1c76f5d6b167f2470
#
_cell.length_a   1.000
_cell.length_b   1.000
_cell.length_c   1.000
_cell.angle_alpha   90.00
_cell.angle_beta   90.00
_cell.angle_gamma   90.00
#
_symmetry.space_group_name_H-M   'P 1'
#
loop_
_entity.id
_entity.type
_entity.pdbx_description
1 polymer ?
#
loop_
_entity_poly.entity_id
_entity_poly.type
_entity_poly.pdbx_seq_one_letter_code
_entity_poly.pdbx_strand_id
1 'polypeptide(L)'
;MTRQIQLALATFRPRRAIPGQTVLDPSVTRTRVRLGDLDIYRHVNNAVYLNMMDTGRSNLLADCGGMPLLNDRGWYPVVAASTVKYRRSLTLGQRVEITSRVLGWDPRIAYLEQVVTTGGQLAARGIVAGRFLSKTGDRVPAPDVVALLGGPETSPALPDDVAAWARAMDVAHRS
;
A
#
# COMPACT_ATOMS: atom_id res chain seq x y z
N MET A 1 -12.93 2.48 17.48
CA MET A 1 -11.55 2.06 17.11
C MET A 1 -11.04 3.02 16.06
N THR A 2 -9.91 3.70 16.30
CA THR A 2 -9.30 4.66 15.36
C THR A 2 -8.65 3.96 14.18
N ARG A 3 -8.31 4.70 13.11
CA ARG A 3 -7.59 4.13 11.95
C ARG A 3 -6.18 3.65 12.31
N GLN A 4 -5.53 4.35 13.25
CA GLN A 4 -4.21 3.93 13.78
C GLN A 4 -4.27 2.58 14.51
N ILE A 5 -5.32 2.34 15.30
CA ILE A 5 -5.52 1.03 15.94
C ILE A 5 -5.76 -0.06 14.88
N GLN A 6 -6.48 0.23 13.81
CA GLN A 6 -6.67 -0.73 12.72
C GLN A 6 -5.35 -1.07 12.03
N LEU A 7 -4.53 -0.06 11.74
CA LEU A 7 -3.20 -0.25 11.16
C LEU A 7 -2.31 -1.07 12.11
N ALA A 8 -2.27 -0.72 13.40
CA ALA A 8 -1.51 -1.45 14.40
C ALA A 8 -1.93 -2.93 14.46
N LEU A 9 -3.24 -3.21 14.45
CA LEU A 9 -3.74 -4.58 14.42
C LEU A 9 -3.35 -5.31 13.12
N ALA A 10 -3.44 -4.66 11.97
CA ALA A 10 -3.04 -5.26 10.69
C ALA A 10 -1.52 -5.55 10.63
N THR A 11 -0.72 -4.77 11.34
CA THR A 11 0.75 -4.92 11.38
C THR A 11 1.20 -5.93 12.42
N PHE A 12 0.69 -5.84 13.66
CA PHE A 12 1.16 -6.68 14.79
C PHE A 12 0.38 -7.98 14.97
N ARG A 13 -0.83 -8.06 14.41
CA ARG A 13 -1.65 -9.27 14.33
C ARG A 13 -2.16 -9.45 12.90
N PRO A 14 -1.24 -9.71 11.95
CA PRO A 14 -1.59 -9.80 10.55
C PRO A 14 -2.61 -10.92 10.32
N ARG A 15 -3.46 -10.73 9.34
CA ARG A 15 -4.36 -11.79 8.88
C ARG A 15 -3.55 -12.96 8.30
N ARG A 16 -4.17 -14.12 8.22
CA ARG A 16 -3.50 -15.31 7.69
C ARG A 16 -3.15 -15.09 6.22
N ALA A 17 -1.97 -15.59 5.83
CA ALA A 17 -1.58 -15.64 4.44
C ALA A 17 -2.61 -16.44 3.61
N ILE A 18 -2.80 -16.00 2.39
CA ILE A 18 -3.68 -16.68 1.43
C ILE A 18 -2.81 -17.67 0.65
N PRO A 19 -3.11 -18.99 0.70
CA PRO A 19 -2.30 -19.98 0.01
C PRO A 19 -2.16 -19.68 -1.47
N GLY A 20 -0.91 -19.66 -1.97
CA GLY A 20 -0.58 -19.40 -3.38
C GLY A 20 -0.60 -17.92 -3.78
N GLN A 21 -0.96 -16.99 -2.90
CA GLN A 21 -0.89 -15.57 -3.21
C GLN A 21 0.56 -15.06 -3.17
N THR A 22 0.98 -14.39 -4.22
CA THR A 22 2.29 -13.75 -4.35
C THR A 22 2.22 -12.26 -4.01
N VAL A 23 3.38 -11.60 -3.93
CA VAL A 23 3.45 -10.14 -3.71
C VAL A 23 2.87 -9.32 -4.87
N LEU A 24 2.76 -9.92 -6.08
CA LEU A 24 2.16 -9.27 -7.26
C LEU A 24 0.64 -9.41 -7.35
N ASP A 25 0.08 -10.35 -6.61
CA ASP A 25 -1.38 -10.54 -6.61
C ASP A 25 -2.08 -9.42 -5.84
N PRO A 26 -3.24 -8.95 -6.31
CA PRO A 26 -3.97 -7.90 -5.62
C PRO A 26 -4.51 -8.37 -4.27
N SER A 27 -4.39 -7.51 -3.27
CA SER A 27 -4.95 -7.70 -1.92
C SER A 27 -6.13 -6.77 -1.71
N VAL A 28 -7.23 -7.28 -1.19
CA VAL A 28 -8.44 -6.50 -0.92
C VAL A 28 -8.63 -6.31 0.58
N THR A 29 -8.67 -5.05 0.99
CA THR A 29 -9.02 -4.64 2.37
C THR A 29 -10.41 -4.03 2.38
N ARG A 30 -11.28 -4.56 3.24
CA ARG A 30 -12.65 -4.06 3.42
C ARG A 30 -12.78 -3.30 4.72
N THR A 31 -13.42 -2.14 4.65
CA THR A 31 -13.68 -1.30 5.82
C THR A 31 -15.02 -0.57 5.66
N ARG A 32 -15.36 0.25 6.65
CA ARG A 32 -16.55 1.10 6.61
C ARG A 32 -16.17 2.49 7.08
N VAL A 33 -16.77 3.52 6.47
CA VAL A 33 -16.62 4.91 6.92
C VAL A 33 -17.27 5.09 8.29
N ARG A 34 -16.53 5.70 9.21
CA ARG A 34 -16.92 5.95 10.61
C ARG A 34 -17.05 7.45 10.85
N LEU A 35 -17.72 7.82 11.93
CA LEU A 35 -17.90 9.22 12.28
C LEU A 35 -16.56 9.98 12.42
N GLY A 36 -15.55 9.37 13.04
CA GLY A 36 -14.22 9.96 13.20
C GLY A 36 -13.39 10.05 11.92
N ASP A 37 -13.90 9.57 10.79
CA ASP A 37 -13.25 9.70 9.47
C ASP A 37 -13.65 11.00 8.77
N LEU A 38 -14.73 11.65 9.22
CA LEU A 38 -15.36 12.76 8.53
C LEU A 38 -14.72 14.10 8.89
N ASP A 39 -14.67 14.99 7.91
CA ASP A 39 -14.36 16.40 8.08
C ASP A 39 -15.63 17.22 8.37
N ILE A 40 -15.46 18.55 8.44
CA ILE A 40 -16.57 19.51 8.68
C ILE A 40 -17.63 19.49 7.57
N TYR A 41 -17.30 19.00 6.37
CA TYR A 41 -18.22 18.86 5.24
C TYR A 41 -18.95 17.51 5.25
N ARG A 42 -18.76 16.70 6.30
CA ARG A 42 -19.34 15.35 6.46
C ARG A 42 -18.88 14.35 5.38
N HIS A 43 -17.73 14.61 4.77
CA HIS A 43 -17.03 13.70 3.86
C HIS A 43 -15.79 13.13 4.53
N VAL A 44 -15.32 11.99 4.06
CA VAL A 44 -14.07 11.42 4.56
C VAL A 44 -12.92 12.39 4.28
N ASN A 45 -12.21 12.78 5.35
CA ASN A 45 -11.04 13.64 5.26
C ASN A 45 -9.96 12.98 4.38
N ASN A 46 -9.29 13.78 3.56
CA ASN A 46 -8.27 13.30 2.62
C ASN A 46 -7.14 12.49 3.29
N ALA A 47 -6.72 12.89 4.49
CA ALA A 47 -5.70 12.15 5.25
C ALA A 47 -6.19 10.76 5.68
N VAL A 48 -7.49 10.57 5.88
CA VAL A 48 -8.07 9.28 6.25
C VAL A 48 -7.98 8.25 5.12
N TYR A 49 -8.05 8.70 3.85
CA TYR A 49 -7.78 7.79 2.71
C TYR A 49 -6.37 7.19 2.80
N LEU A 50 -5.36 8.01 3.13
CA LEU A 50 -3.99 7.52 3.31
C LEU A 50 -3.91 6.49 4.47
N ASN A 51 -4.56 6.75 5.61
CA ASN A 51 -4.62 5.80 6.73
C ASN A 51 -5.32 4.47 6.34
N MET A 52 -6.36 4.52 5.52
CA MET A 52 -7.00 3.32 5.00
C MET A 52 -6.06 2.56 4.05
N MET A 53 -5.33 3.29 3.21
CA MET A 53 -4.35 2.73 2.29
C MET A 53 -3.16 2.10 3.03
N ASP A 54 -2.72 2.67 4.16
CA ASP A 54 -1.69 2.07 5.03
C ASP A 54 -2.12 0.67 5.51
N THR A 55 -3.36 0.54 5.97
CA THR A 55 -3.92 -0.77 6.35
C THR A 55 -3.97 -1.72 5.15
N GLY A 56 -4.30 -1.21 3.96
CA GLY A 56 -4.29 -1.99 2.72
C GLY A 56 -2.92 -2.55 2.38
N ARG A 57 -1.85 -1.77 2.55
CA ARG A 57 -0.47 -2.22 2.31
C ARG A 57 -0.02 -3.27 3.34
N SER A 58 -0.36 -3.09 4.61
CA SER A 58 -0.08 -4.12 5.64
C SER A 58 -0.78 -5.44 5.31
N ASN A 59 -2.02 -5.38 4.84
CA ASN A 59 -2.76 -6.57 4.42
C ASN A 59 -2.17 -7.23 3.16
N LEU A 60 -1.66 -6.46 2.21
CA LEU A 60 -0.96 -7.02 1.03
C LEU A 60 0.24 -7.87 1.46
N LEU A 61 1.07 -7.35 2.38
CA LEU A 61 2.21 -8.09 2.93
C LEU A 61 1.76 -9.30 3.76
N ALA A 62 0.64 -9.21 4.45
CA ALA A 62 0.10 -10.35 5.21
C ALA A 62 -0.41 -11.46 4.26
N ASP A 63 -1.13 -11.09 3.20
CA ASP A 63 -1.73 -12.03 2.26
C ASP A 63 -0.70 -12.89 1.53
N CYS A 64 0.44 -12.30 1.12
CA CYS A 64 1.53 -13.04 0.50
C CYS A 64 2.45 -13.74 1.53
N GLY A 65 2.12 -13.73 2.83
CA GLY A 65 2.94 -14.35 3.88
C GLY A 65 4.23 -13.58 4.20
N GLY A 66 4.37 -12.35 3.74
CA GLY A 66 5.60 -11.58 3.83
C GLY A 66 5.90 -10.99 5.21
N MET A 67 4.89 -10.79 6.06
CA MET A 67 5.09 -10.13 7.36
C MET A 67 6.08 -10.84 8.27
N PRO A 68 6.00 -12.18 8.51
CA PRO A 68 7.00 -12.87 9.30
C PRO A 68 8.39 -12.82 8.65
N LEU A 69 8.48 -13.01 7.34
CA LEU A 69 9.76 -13.00 6.61
C LEU A 69 10.50 -11.66 6.74
N LEU A 70 9.77 -10.56 6.62
CA LEU A 70 10.32 -9.22 6.81
C LEU A 70 10.74 -8.98 8.27
N ASN A 71 9.92 -9.41 9.23
CA ASN A 71 10.23 -9.28 10.66
C ASN A 71 11.49 -10.04 11.05
N ASP A 72 11.68 -11.27 10.54
CA ASP A 72 12.85 -12.09 10.79
C ASP A 72 14.13 -11.44 10.24
N ARG A 73 14.05 -10.71 9.12
CA ARG A 73 15.16 -9.92 8.57
C ARG A 73 15.31 -8.57 9.26
N GLY A 74 14.36 -8.16 10.08
CA GLY A 74 14.33 -6.83 10.67
C GLY A 74 14.11 -5.73 9.64
N TRP A 75 13.42 -6.04 8.54
CA TRP A 75 13.09 -5.11 7.47
C TRP A 75 11.68 -4.56 7.65
N TYR A 76 11.50 -3.27 7.39
CA TYR A 76 10.20 -2.64 7.50
C TYR A 76 9.95 -1.64 6.35
N PRO A 77 8.70 -1.55 5.86
CA PRO A 77 8.35 -0.64 4.78
C PRO A 77 8.21 0.80 5.28
N VAL A 78 8.65 1.75 4.44
CA VAL A 78 8.40 3.19 4.61
C VAL A 78 7.92 3.78 3.29
N VAL A 79 7.10 4.81 3.36
CA VAL A 79 6.64 5.55 2.18
C VAL A 79 7.64 6.65 1.85
N ALA A 80 8.16 6.65 0.62
CA ALA A 80 9.04 7.68 0.10
C ALA A 80 8.25 8.83 -0.53
N ALA A 81 7.19 8.51 -1.27
CA ALA A 81 6.27 9.46 -1.86
C ALA A 81 4.91 8.80 -2.12
N SER A 82 3.87 9.61 -2.18
CA SER A 82 2.55 9.14 -2.58
C SER A 82 1.79 10.24 -3.31
N THR A 83 0.90 9.84 -4.21
CA THR A 83 -0.09 10.72 -4.82
C THR A 83 -1.45 10.07 -4.79
N VAL A 84 -2.51 10.86 -4.59
CA VAL A 84 -3.89 10.36 -4.56
C VAL A 84 -4.75 11.23 -5.44
N LYS A 85 -5.48 10.61 -6.36
CA LYS A 85 -6.51 11.25 -7.17
C LYS A 85 -7.87 10.88 -6.63
N TYR A 86 -8.59 11.86 -6.08
CA TYR A 86 -9.93 11.70 -5.57
C TYR A 86 -10.95 11.89 -6.70
N ARG A 87 -11.94 11.00 -6.77
CA ARG A 87 -12.99 10.99 -7.79
C ARG A 87 -14.38 11.15 -7.20
N ARG A 88 -14.60 10.62 -6.01
CA ARG A 88 -15.89 10.63 -5.32
C ARG A 88 -15.68 10.74 -3.83
N SER A 89 -16.43 11.60 -3.18
CA SER A 89 -16.46 11.70 -1.72
C SER A 89 -17.08 10.45 -1.10
N LEU A 90 -16.50 10.00 -0.01
CA LEU A 90 -17.05 8.96 0.84
C LEU A 90 -17.79 9.60 2.02
N THR A 91 -18.93 9.01 2.41
CA THR A 91 -19.79 9.49 3.49
C THR A 91 -20.00 8.43 4.57
N LEU A 92 -20.54 8.84 5.72
CA LEU A 92 -20.77 7.97 6.87
C LEU A 92 -21.46 6.65 6.50
N GLY A 93 -20.95 5.55 7.04
CA GLY A 93 -21.56 4.23 6.92
C GLY A 93 -21.28 3.51 5.61
N GLN A 94 -20.72 4.15 4.60
CA GLN A 94 -20.40 3.48 3.34
C GLN A 94 -19.39 2.36 3.54
N ARG A 95 -19.60 1.24 2.85
CA ARG A 95 -18.62 0.14 2.74
C ARG A 95 -17.57 0.54 1.72
N VAL A 96 -16.31 0.33 2.09
CA VAL A 96 -15.14 0.72 1.28
C VAL A 96 -14.29 -0.51 1.05
N GLU A 97 -13.86 -0.71 -0.18
CA GLU A 97 -12.84 -1.69 -0.55
C GLU A 97 -11.60 -0.96 -1.04
N ILE A 98 -10.44 -1.37 -0.54
CA ILE A 98 -9.13 -0.90 -0.98
C ILE A 98 -8.41 -2.08 -1.63
N THR A 99 -8.23 -2.04 -2.93
CA THR A 99 -7.42 -3.01 -3.66
C THR A 99 -6.02 -2.48 -3.78
N SER A 100 -5.06 -3.19 -3.19
CA SER A 100 -3.63 -2.85 -3.21
C SER A 100 -2.89 -3.87 -4.07
N ARG A 101 -2.00 -3.41 -4.96
CA ARG A 101 -1.12 -4.28 -5.76
C ARG A 101 0.22 -3.63 -6.02
N VAL A 102 1.26 -4.44 -6.14
CA VAL A 102 2.56 -4.00 -6.64
C VAL A 102 2.49 -3.89 -8.16
N LEU A 103 2.93 -2.76 -8.71
CA LEU A 103 2.99 -2.51 -10.15
C LEU A 103 4.35 -2.92 -10.73
N GLY A 104 5.40 -2.77 -9.95
CA GLY A 104 6.77 -3.04 -10.33
C GLY A 104 7.74 -2.38 -9.35
N TRP A 105 9.02 -2.46 -9.64
CA TRP A 105 10.08 -1.88 -8.81
C TRP A 105 11.29 -1.47 -9.64
N ASP A 106 12.08 -0.58 -9.08
CA ASP A 106 13.45 -0.30 -9.48
C ASP A 106 14.43 -0.76 -8.37
N PRO A 107 15.75 -0.58 -8.48
CA PRO A 107 16.69 -1.02 -7.44
C PRO A 107 16.40 -0.46 -6.03
N ARG A 108 15.62 0.62 -5.90
CA ARG A 108 15.41 1.35 -4.64
C ARG A 108 13.96 1.36 -4.14
N ILE A 109 13.01 1.31 -5.07
CA ILE A 109 11.59 1.63 -4.81
C ILE A 109 10.70 0.52 -5.35
N ALA A 110 9.74 0.08 -4.56
CA ALA A 110 8.59 -0.68 -5.02
C ALA A 110 7.41 0.28 -5.25
N TYR A 111 6.78 0.19 -6.42
CA TYR A 111 5.64 1.03 -6.80
C TYR A 111 4.34 0.26 -6.64
N LEU A 112 3.43 0.84 -5.88
CA LEU A 112 2.14 0.23 -5.58
C LEU A 112 1.00 1.11 -6.09
N GLU A 113 -0.05 0.45 -6.57
CA GLU A 113 -1.33 1.09 -6.82
C GLU A 113 -2.33 0.70 -5.75
N GLN A 114 -3.13 1.65 -5.32
CA GLN A 114 -4.24 1.42 -4.38
C GLN A 114 -5.52 2.06 -4.93
N VAL A 115 -6.50 1.22 -5.22
CA VAL A 115 -7.79 1.63 -5.74
C VAL A 115 -8.82 1.54 -4.62
N VAL A 116 -9.46 2.66 -4.32
CA VAL A 116 -10.52 2.76 -3.31
C VAL A 116 -11.87 2.82 -4.01
N THR A 117 -12.75 1.88 -3.67
CA THR A 117 -14.10 1.80 -4.24
C THR A 117 -15.18 1.77 -3.17
N THR A 118 -16.39 2.20 -3.52
CA THR A 118 -17.60 2.06 -2.74
C THR A 118 -18.76 1.69 -3.65
N GLY A 119 -19.50 0.61 -3.33
CA GLY A 119 -20.57 0.13 -4.20
C GLY A 119 -20.11 -0.17 -5.64
N GLY A 120 -18.87 -0.66 -5.81
CA GLY A 120 -18.28 -0.92 -7.13
C GLY A 120 -17.81 0.32 -7.91
N GLN A 121 -17.99 1.53 -7.35
CA GLN A 121 -17.60 2.78 -8.02
C GLN A 121 -16.28 3.31 -7.47
N LEU A 122 -15.43 3.83 -8.36
CA LEU A 122 -14.14 4.42 -8.02
C LEU A 122 -14.33 5.69 -7.15
N ALA A 123 -13.76 5.67 -5.93
CA ALA A 123 -13.70 6.82 -5.05
C ALA A 123 -12.33 7.52 -5.10
N ALA A 124 -11.24 6.77 -5.09
CA ALA A 124 -9.89 7.33 -5.21
C ALA A 124 -8.92 6.30 -5.80
N ARG A 125 -7.84 6.80 -6.43
CA ARG A 125 -6.70 6.01 -6.87
C ARG A 125 -5.44 6.62 -6.28
N GLY A 126 -4.66 5.83 -5.56
CA GLY A 126 -3.36 6.21 -5.02
C GLY A 126 -2.22 5.46 -5.70
N ILE A 127 -1.11 6.15 -5.90
CA ILE A 127 0.19 5.56 -6.25
C ILE A 127 1.14 5.83 -5.10
N VAL A 128 1.87 4.80 -4.69
CA VAL A 128 2.81 4.86 -3.57
C VAL A 128 4.16 4.36 -4.03
N ALA A 129 5.19 5.16 -3.76
CA ALA A 129 6.59 4.77 -3.84
C ALA A 129 7.04 4.30 -2.46
N GLY A 130 7.17 3.00 -2.27
CA GLY A 130 7.60 2.36 -1.04
C GLY A 130 9.08 1.98 -1.08
N ARG A 131 9.75 2.07 0.04
CA ARG A 131 11.09 1.52 0.23
C ARG A 131 11.13 0.70 1.51
N PHE A 132 12.18 -0.10 1.65
CA PHE A 132 12.39 -0.87 2.85
C PHE A 132 13.68 -0.41 3.55
N LEU A 133 13.63 -0.41 4.87
CA LEU A 133 14.77 -0.13 5.72
C LEU A 133 15.02 -1.31 6.66
N SER A 134 16.28 -1.51 7.05
CA SER A 134 16.66 -2.40 8.14
C SER A 134 16.46 -1.73 9.49
N LYS A 135 16.54 -2.47 10.57
CA LYS A 135 16.53 -1.93 11.95
C LYS A 135 17.69 -0.96 12.23
N THR A 136 18.78 -1.05 11.48
CA THR A 136 19.93 -0.12 11.56
C THR A 136 19.70 1.14 10.73
N GLY A 137 18.59 1.22 9.98
CA GLY A 137 18.25 2.36 9.14
C GLY A 137 18.83 2.28 7.72
N ASP A 138 19.52 1.20 7.38
CA ASP A 138 20.08 0.99 6.05
C ASP A 138 18.98 0.74 5.04
N ARG A 139 19.21 1.16 3.80
CA ARG A 139 18.27 0.91 2.70
C ARG A 139 18.38 -0.53 2.23
N VAL A 140 17.25 -1.20 2.13
CA VAL A 140 17.14 -2.54 1.56
C VAL A 140 16.72 -2.41 0.10
N PRO A 141 17.47 -3.00 -0.87
CA PRO A 141 17.09 -2.99 -2.27
C PRO A 141 15.71 -3.60 -2.49
N ALA A 142 14.88 -2.97 -3.33
CA ALA A 142 13.54 -3.49 -3.60
C ALA A 142 13.56 -4.89 -4.25
N PRO A 143 14.51 -5.24 -5.16
CA PRO A 143 14.63 -6.61 -5.68
C PRO A 143 14.86 -7.66 -4.58
N ASP A 144 15.66 -7.34 -3.54
CA ASP A 144 15.94 -8.28 -2.45
C ASP A 144 14.67 -8.56 -1.63
N VAL A 145 13.85 -7.52 -1.43
CA VAL A 145 12.55 -7.68 -0.76
C VAL A 145 11.61 -8.53 -1.62
N VAL A 146 11.52 -8.25 -2.91
CA VAL A 146 10.66 -9.02 -3.82
C VAL A 146 11.09 -10.47 -3.88
N ALA A 147 12.39 -10.75 -3.96
CA ALA A 147 12.94 -12.12 -3.93
C ALA A 147 12.60 -12.82 -2.60
N LEU A 148 12.75 -12.14 -1.45
CA LEU A 148 12.37 -12.67 -0.15
C LEU A 148 10.88 -13.05 -0.09
N LEU A 149 10.03 -12.28 -0.77
CA LEU A 149 8.57 -12.51 -0.83
C LEU A 149 8.15 -13.49 -1.95
N GLY A 150 9.11 -14.17 -2.58
CA GLY A 150 8.86 -15.16 -3.63
C GLY A 150 8.40 -14.56 -4.96
N GLY A 151 8.69 -13.28 -5.19
CA GLY A 151 8.41 -12.60 -6.45
C GLY A 151 9.47 -12.89 -7.54
N PRO A 152 9.21 -12.47 -8.79
CA PRO A 152 10.11 -12.69 -9.91
C PRO A 152 11.37 -11.81 -9.84
N GLU A 153 12.44 -12.22 -10.53
CA GLU A 153 13.68 -11.47 -10.60
C GLU A 153 13.53 -10.15 -11.37
N THR A 154 12.68 -10.17 -12.41
CA THR A 154 12.47 -9.02 -13.28
C THR A 154 11.20 -8.29 -12.91
N SER A 155 11.31 -6.97 -12.72
CA SER A 155 10.15 -6.12 -12.47
C SER A 155 9.23 -6.08 -13.70
N PRO A 156 7.91 -6.16 -13.51
CA PRO A 156 6.98 -5.75 -14.56
C PRO A 156 7.24 -4.31 -15.01
N ALA A 157 6.94 -4.01 -16.26
CA ALA A 157 7.02 -2.64 -16.78
C ALA A 157 6.01 -1.75 -16.04
N LEU A 158 6.49 -0.61 -15.55
CA LEU A 158 5.61 0.37 -14.90
C LEU A 158 4.67 1.01 -15.93
N PRO A 159 3.40 1.28 -15.58
CA PRO A 159 2.54 2.14 -16.37
C PRO A 159 3.18 3.52 -16.61
N ASP A 160 2.96 4.09 -17.80
CA ASP A 160 3.61 5.35 -18.21
C ASP A 160 3.33 6.52 -17.26
N ASP A 161 2.11 6.61 -16.74
CA ASP A 161 1.72 7.64 -15.76
C ASP A 161 2.47 7.50 -14.45
N VAL A 162 2.72 6.28 -14.00
CA VAL A 162 3.48 5.99 -12.77
C VAL A 162 4.96 6.27 -12.97
N ALA A 163 5.53 5.85 -14.10
CA ALA A 163 6.93 6.11 -14.43
C ALA A 163 7.19 7.63 -14.57
N ALA A 164 6.29 8.37 -15.20
CA ALA A 164 6.39 9.83 -15.33
C ALA A 164 6.29 10.52 -13.94
N TRP A 165 5.34 10.10 -13.10
CA TRP A 165 5.20 10.62 -11.74
C TRP A 165 6.45 10.34 -10.90
N ALA A 166 7.01 9.13 -10.95
CA ALA A 166 8.19 8.76 -10.19
C ALA A 166 9.40 9.60 -10.56
N ARG A 167 9.59 9.91 -11.85
CA ARG A 167 10.63 10.85 -12.33
C ARG A 167 10.39 12.28 -11.84
N ALA A 168 9.14 12.75 -11.93
CA ALA A 168 8.77 14.10 -11.50
C ALA A 168 8.98 14.33 -10.00
N MET A 169 8.78 13.28 -9.19
CA MET A 169 8.97 13.29 -7.73
C MET A 169 10.42 12.99 -7.30
N ASP A 170 11.33 12.77 -8.26
CA ASP A 170 12.73 12.39 -7.99
C ASP A 170 12.86 11.14 -7.07
N VAL A 171 11.93 10.22 -7.16
CA VAL A 171 11.97 8.95 -6.39
C VAL A 171 12.47 7.78 -7.23
N ALA A 172 12.36 7.86 -8.56
CA ALA A 172 12.88 6.85 -9.47
C ALA A 172 14.39 6.71 -9.33
N HIS A 173 14.91 5.50 -9.52
CA HIS A 173 16.35 5.29 -9.61
C HIS A 173 16.91 6.05 -10.83
N ARG A 174 17.92 6.86 -10.61
CA ARG A 174 18.68 7.49 -11.72
C ARG A 174 19.69 6.46 -12.22
N SER A 175 19.50 6.01 -13.45
CA SER A 175 20.48 5.17 -14.16
C SER A 175 21.76 5.95 -14.44
#